data_80ea3b26a223c978804cd17bbc1190f7
#
_entry.id   80ea3b26a223c978804cd17bbc1190f7
#
_cell.length_a   1.000
_cell.length_b   1.000
_cell.length_c   1.000
_cell.angle_alpha   90.00
_cell.angle_beta   90.00
_cell.angle_gamma   90.00
#
_symmetry.space_group_name_H-M   'P 1'
#
loop_
_entity.id
_entity.type
_entity.pdbx_description
1 polymer ?
#
loop_
_entity_poly.entity_id
_entity_poly.type
_entity_poly.pdbx_seq_one_letter_code
_entity_poly.pdbx_strand_id
1 'polypeptide(L)'
;MLLPSQPCRHPIPWITQYATPSLIAAIAYHGHPPVDDPNWSASGAPTQAAYGRWCTRLCGMACLQMALIARDGCAPSLFALLGGCLEYGGYVEEPDGRVTGLRYQQFSDFTRDRYQLQADVITSLGPDRLIAELTAGRVVMASVHKEIRRPEHDPPATGGHLVLVTGYQDGQVTFHNPSGHTSQAGIATLPLARFDRFAAHRGIALHL
;
A
#
# COMPACT_ATOMS: atom_id res chain seq x y z
N MET A 1 12.39 -25.37 9.67
CA MET A 1 13.49 -24.95 8.78
C MET A 1 12.85 -23.98 7.79
N LEU A 2 12.99 -22.67 8.02
CA LEU A 2 12.46 -21.64 7.12
C LEU A 2 13.33 -21.64 5.87
N LEU A 3 12.70 -21.79 4.69
CA LEU A 3 13.40 -21.61 3.41
C LEU A 3 13.85 -20.15 3.33
N PRO A 4 15.08 -19.85 2.87
CA PRO A 4 15.49 -18.49 2.63
C PRO A 4 14.55 -17.84 1.62
N SER A 5 14.10 -16.60 1.90
CA SER A 5 13.31 -15.81 0.97
C SER A 5 14.05 -15.74 -0.37
N GLN A 6 13.41 -16.18 -1.44
CA GLN A 6 13.99 -16.01 -2.78
C GLN A 6 14.03 -14.50 -3.09
N PRO A 7 15.10 -13.98 -3.72
CA PRO A 7 15.13 -12.59 -4.13
C PRO A 7 13.97 -12.31 -5.11
N CYS A 8 13.40 -11.10 -5.05
CA CYS A 8 12.38 -10.65 -5.99
C CYS A 8 12.79 -10.99 -7.42
N ARG A 9 11.95 -11.74 -8.14
CA ARG A 9 12.25 -12.18 -9.53
C ARG A 9 12.16 -11.03 -10.52
N HIS A 10 11.40 -9.98 -10.16
CA HIS A 10 11.16 -8.80 -10.99
C HIS A 10 11.35 -7.51 -10.18
N PRO A 11 11.69 -6.39 -10.82
CA PRO A 11 11.69 -5.09 -10.15
C PRO A 11 10.31 -4.77 -9.58
N ILE A 12 10.27 -4.20 -8.38
CA ILE A 12 9.01 -3.75 -7.77
C ILE A 12 8.54 -2.51 -8.52
N PRO A 13 7.37 -2.54 -9.22
CA PRO A 13 6.86 -1.36 -9.91
C PRO A 13 6.30 -0.35 -8.92
N TRP A 14 6.11 0.88 -9.36
CA TRP A 14 5.25 1.83 -8.65
C TRP A 14 3.83 1.76 -9.21
N ILE A 15 2.88 1.38 -8.37
CA ILE A 15 1.46 1.30 -8.69
C ILE A 15 0.71 2.31 -7.82
N THR A 16 -0.10 3.15 -8.45
CA THR A 16 -0.96 4.08 -7.74
C THR A 16 -2.32 3.47 -7.44
N GLN A 17 -2.94 3.91 -6.36
CA GLN A 17 -4.33 3.55 -6.04
C GLN A 17 -5.35 4.29 -6.90
N TYR A 18 -4.90 5.29 -7.68
CA TYR A 18 -5.70 6.09 -8.61
C TYR A 18 -5.39 5.68 -10.05
N ALA A 19 -6.37 5.71 -10.93
CA ALA A 19 -6.20 5.33 -12.32
C ALA A 19 -5.37 6.35 -13.12
N THR A 20 -5.49 7.65 -12.77
CA THR A 20 -4.74 8.73 -13.41
C THR A 20 -3.76 9.37 -12.42
N PRO A 21 -2.45 9.01 -12.44
CA PRO A 21 -1.46 9.54 -11.51
C PRO A 21 -1.36 11.08 -11.48
N SER A 22 -1.54 11.75 -12.63
CA SER A 22 -1.49 13.22 -12.72
C SER A 22 -2.64 13.93 -12.00
N LEU A 23 -3.74 13.22 -11.68
CA LEU A 23 -4.86 13.77 -10.92
C LEU A 23 -4.69 13.65 -9.40
N ILE A 24 -3.67 12.93 -8.92
CA ILE A 24 -3.51 12.67 -7.48
C ILE A 24 -3.41 13.98 -6.68
N ALA A 25 -2.64 14.96 -7.17
CA ALA A 25 -2.53 16.24 -6.49
C ALA A 25 -3.87 17.00 -6.44
N ALA A 26 -4.61 17.01 -7.55
CA ALA A 26 -5.93 17.65 -7.64
C ALA A 26 -6.93 16.99 -6.68
N ILE A 27 -6.96 15.65 -6.63
CA ILE A 27 -7.81 14.88 -5.71
C ILE A 27 -7.40 15.12 -4.26
N ALA A 28 -6.10 15.06 -3.97
CA ALA A 28 -5.61 15.10 -2.60
C ALA A 28 -5.68 16.48 -1.95
N TYR A 29 -5.53 17.56 -2.74
CA TYR A 29 -5.30 18.91 -2.23
C TYR A 29 -6.24 19.98 -2.78
N HIS A 30 -6.92 19.73 -3.89
CA HIS A 30 -7.72 20.75 -4.59
C HIS A 30 -9.19 20.36 -4.77
N GLY A 31 -9.67 19.32 -4.06
CA GLY A 31 -11.06 18.95 -4.03
C GLY A 31 -11.61 18.33 -5.34
N HIS A 32 -10.73 17.91 -6.25
CA HIS A 32 -11.19 17.22 -7.48
C HIS A 32 -11.89 15.90 -7.10
N PRO A 33 -13.14 15.68 -7.54
CA PRO A 33 -13.85 14.46 -7.20
C PRO A 33 -13.18 13.23 -7.83
N PRO A 34 -12.83 12.19 -7.07
CA PRO A 34 -12.23 10.99 -7.64
C PRO A 34 -13.08 10.32 -8.73
N VAL A 35 -14.40 10.46 -8.64
CA VAL A 35 -15.34 9.87 -9.61
C VAL A 35 -15.13 10.44 -11.02
N ASP A 36 -14.58 11.64 -11.15
CA ASP A 36 -14.35 12.31 -12.44
C ASP A 36 -13.02 11.90 -13.11
N ASP A 37 -12.32 10.88 -12.60
CA ASP A 37 -11.12 10.34 -13.23
C ASP A 37 -11.46 9.68 -14.58
N PRO A 38 -10.98 10.23 -15.72
CA PRO A 38 -11.36 9.72 -17.05
C PRO A 38 -10.87 8.30 -17.34
N ASN A 39 -9.83 7.85 -16.63
CA ASN A 39 -9.25 6.51 -16.80
C ASN A 39 -9.73 5.50 -15.75
N TRP A 40 -10.80 5.80 -15.02
CA TRP A 40 -11.32 4.97 -13.94
C TRP A 40 -11.41 3.47 -14.28
N SER A 41 -11.79 3.13 -15.52
CA SER A 41 -11.97 1.74 -15.98
C SER A 41 -10.66 0.95 -16.01
N ALA A 42 -9.51 1.61 -16.16
CA ALA A 42 -8.19 0.95 -16.13
C ALA A 42 -7.87 0.30 -14.78
N SER A 43 -8.54 0.73 -13.70
CA SER A 43 -8.43 0.13 -12.36
C SER A 43 -9.12 -1.24 -12.27
N GLY A 44 -9.96 -1.62 -13.26
CA GLY A 44 -10.84 -2.78 -13.24
C GLY A 44 -12.14 -2.55 -12.46
N ALA A 45 -12.48 -1.30 -12.15
CA ALA A 45 -13.75 -0.96 -11.47
C ALA A 45 -14.95 -1.32 -12.36
N PRO A 46 -16.02 -1.89 -11.79
CA PRO A 46 -17.22 -2.26 -12.56
C PRO A 46 -18.02 -1.04 -13.03
N THR A 47 -17.93 0.07 -12.30
CA THR A 47 -18.58 1.35 -12.64
C THR A 47 -17.72 2.52 -12.16
N GLN A 48 -17.93 3.69 -12.77
CA GLN A 48 -17.32 4.95 -12.39
C GLN A 48 -17.64 5.32 -10.92
N ALA A 49 -18.88 5.08 -10.49
CA ALA A 49 -19.32 5.31 -9.11
C ALA A 49 -18.57 4.39 -8.12
N ALA A 50 -18.39 3.11 -8.46
CA ALA A 50 -17.59 2.18 -7.65
C ALA A 50 -16.14 2.65 -7.54
N TYR A 51 -15.54 3.10 -8.66
CA TYR A 51 -14.21 3.68 -8.62
C TYR A 51 -14.11 4.88 -7.68
N GLY A 52 -14.98 5.87 -7.84
CA GLY A 52 -15.01 7.08 -7.00
C GLY A 52 -15.15 6.77 -5.52
N ARG A 53 -15.93 5.74 -5.18
CA ARG A 53 -16.12 5.27 -3.79
C ARG A 53 -14.86 4.64 -3.19
N TRP A 54 -14.12 3.86 -3.98
CA TRP A 54 -13.06 2.99 -3.45
C TRP A 54 -11.64 3.49 -3.69
N CYS A 55 -11.34 4.23 -4.75
CA CYS A 55 -9.96 4.54 -5.14
C CYS A 55 -9.13 5.17 -4.03
N THR A 56 -9.74 6.00 -3.18
CA THR A 56 -9.04 6.63 -2.03
C THR A 56 -8.67 5.66 -0.90
N ARG A 57 -9.13 4.39 -0.98
CA ARG A 57 -8.96 3.34 0.04
C ARG A 57 -8.12 2.16 -0.44
N LEU A 58 -7.71 2.16 -1.71
CA LEU A 58 -7.02 1.03 -2.35
C LEU A 58 -5.51 1.00 -2.12
N CYS A 59 -4.96 1.78 -1.18
CA CYS A 59 -3.51 1.77 -0.89
C CYS A 59 -3.00 0.35 -0.56
N GLY A 60 -3.75 -0.43 0.22
CA GLY A 60 -3.41 -1.82 0.53
C GLY A 60 -3.42 -2.72 -0.70
N MET A 61 -4.40 -2.56 -1.58
CA MET A 61 -4.47 -3.35 -2.83
C MET A 61 -3.36 -2.96 -3.82
N ALA A 62 -2.99 -1.67 -3.88
CA ALA A 62 -1.86 -1.23 -4.70
C ALA A 62 -0.53 -1.78 -4.17
N CYS A 63 -0.32 -1.81 -2.85
CA CYS A 63 0.85 -2.46 -2.25
C CYS A 63 0.89 -3.95 -2.56
N LEU A 64 -0.25 -4.66 -2.46
CA LEU A 64 -0.34 -6.07 -2.84
C LEU A 64 -0.05 -6.29 -4.32
N GLN A 65 -0.60 -5.46 -5.20
CA GLN A 65 -0.37 -5.55 -6.64
C GLN A 65 1.12 -5.40 -6.97
N MET A 66 1.81 -4.42 -6.37
CA MET A 66 3.26 -4.24 -6.50
C MET A 66 4.03 -5.49 -6.06
N ALA A 67 3.67 -6.07 -4.91
CA ALA A 67 4.30 -7.27 -4.36
C ALA A 67 4.11 -8.50 -5.27
N LEU A 68 2.89 -8.72 -5.78
CA LEU A 68 2.59 -9.82 -6.69
C LEU A 68 3.34 -9.69 -8.01
N ILE A 69 3.40 -8.48 -8.60
CA ILE A 69 4.18 -8.24 -9.81
C ILE A 69 5.66 -8.52 -9.57
N ALA A 70 6.21 -8.09 -8.43
CA ALA A 70 7.62 -8.34 -8.10
C ALA A 70 7.93 -9.84 -7.93
N ARG A 71 6.99 -10.63 -7.41
CA ARG A 71 7.16 -12.08 -7.23
C ARG A 71 6.86 -12.86 -8.51
N ASP A 72 5.74 -12.57 -9.17
CA ASP A 72 5.15 -13.43 -10.21
C ASP A 72 5.23 -12.83 -11.62
N GLY A 73 5.67 -11.56 -11.76
CA GLY A 73 5.71 -10.84 -13.04
C GLY A 73 4.36 -10.25 -13.47
N CYS A 74 3.27 -10.58 -12.80
CA CYS A 74 1.91 -10.07 -13.09
C CYS A 74 1.05 -10.08 -11.83
N ALA A 75 -0.05 -9.33 -11.87
CA ALA A 75 -1.06 -9.34 -10.80
C ALA A 75 -2.45 -9.00 -11.37
N PRO A 76 -3.54 -9.37 -10.67
CA PRO A 76 -4.89 -8.90 -10.98
C PRO A 76 -5.01 -7.37 -10.85
N SER A 77 -6.06 -6.79 -11.45
CA SER A 77 -6.38 -5.37 -11.29
C SER A 77 -6.68 -5.01 -9.84
N LEU A 78 -6.60 -3.71 -9.51
CA LEU A 78 -6.88 -3.22 -8.15
C LEU A 78 -8.29 -3.64 -7.66
N PHE A 79 -9.29 -3.56 -8.55
CA PHE A 79 -10.65 -3.93 -8.19
C PHE A 79 -10.88 -5.45 -8.13
N ALA A 80 -10.13 -6.25 -8.87
CA ALA A 80 -10.15 -7.71 -8.70
C ALA A 80 -9.54 -8.11 -7.35
N LEU A 81 -8.43 -7.46 -6.94
CA LEU A 81 -7.85 -7.63 -5.61
C LEU A 81 -8.79 -7.17 -4.50
N LEU A 82 -9.48 -6.03 -4.70
CA LEU A 82 -10.48 -5.54 -3.76
C LEU A 82 -11.62 -6.53 -3.58
N GLY A 83 -12.20 -7.04 -4.68
CA GLY A 83 -13.28 -8.03 -4.64
C GLY A 83 -12.91 -9.25 -3.83
N GLY A 84 -11.74 -9.85 -4.11
CA GLY A 84 -11.24 -10.97 -3.33
C GLY A 84 -11.01 -10.64 -1.85
N CYS A 85 -10.45 -9.48 -1.55
CA CYS A 85 -10.21 -9.05 -0.17
C CYS A 85 -11.52 -8.80 0.61
N LEU A 86 -12.57 -8.30 -0.05
CA LEU A 86 -13.90 -8.12 0.53
C LEU A 86 -14.53 -9.46 0.92
N GLU A 87 -14.38 -10.51 0.10
CA GLU A 87 -14.88 -11.87 0.41
C GLU A 87 -14.30 -12.42 1.73
N TYR A 88 -13.09 -12.01 2.09
CA TYR A 88 -12.43 -12.35 3.36
C TYR A 88 -12.75 -11.36 4.49
N GLY A 89 -13.57 -10.34 4.25
CA GLY A 89 -13.86 -9.29 5.22
C GLY A 89 -12.67 -8.37 5.51
N GLY A 90 -11.76 -8.22 4.55
CA GLY A 90 -10.59 -7.34 4.67
C GLY A 90 -10.94 -5.86 4.72
N TYR A 91 -12.10 -5.49 4.18
CA TYR A 91 -12.77 -4.21 4.38
C TYR A 91 -14.21 -4.46 4.81
N VAL A 92 -14.77 -3.56 5.60
CA VAL A 92 -16.19 -3.61 6.02
C VAL A 92 -16.85 -2.31 5.63
N GLU A 93 -17.96 -2.42 4.93
CA GLU A 93 -18.87 -1.29 4.70
C GLU A 93 -19.86 -1.20 5.85
N GLU A 94 -19.83 -0.07 6.56
CA GLU A 94 -20.77 0.20 7.64
C GLU A 94 -22.14 0.62 7.06
N PRO A 95 -23.23 0.46 7.83
CA PRO A 95 -24.56 0.83 7.37
C PRO A 95 -24.71 2.31 6.93
N ASP A 96 -23.89 3.21 7.46
CA ASP A 96 -23.83 4.62 7.09
C ASP A 96 -22.98 4.90 5.85
N GLY A 97 -22.50 3.84 5.18
CA GLY A 97 -21.68 3.94 3.97
C GLY A 97 -20.21 4.23 4.23
N ARG A 98 -19.77 4.35 5.47
CA ARG A 98 -18.33 4.39 5.78
C ARG A 98 -17.69 3.05 5.47
N VAL A 99 -16.44 3.10 5.00
CA VAL A 99 -15.61 1.91 4.81
C VAL A 99 -14.52 1.92 5.86
N THR A 100 -14.38 0.82 6.60
CA THR A 100 -13.27 0.64 7.56
C THR A 100 -11.94 0.58 6.80
N GLY A 101 -10.84 0.88 7.48
CA GLY A 101 -9.49 0.62 6.96
C GLY A 101 -9.25 -0.88 6.76
N LEU A 102 -8.17 -1.22 6.04
CA LEU A 102 -7.80 -2.60 5.80
C LEU A 102 -7.62 -3.37 7.12
N ARG A 103 -8.34 -4.48 7.25
CA ARG A 103 -8.23 -5.43 8.37
C ARG A 103 -7.10 -6.42 8.09
N TYR A 104 -6.02 -6.30 8.82
CA TYR A 104 -4.73 -6.94 8.49
C TYR A 104 -4.78 -8.46 8.55
N GLN A 105 -5.49 -9.05 9.54
CA GLN A 105 -5.59 -10.50 9.63
C GLN A 105 -6.37 -11.08 8.45
N GLN A 106 -7.50 -10.50 8.10
CA GLN A 106 -8.32 -10.90 6.96
C GLN A 106 -7.56 -10.74 5.63
N PHE A 107 -6.77 -9.69 5.51
CA PHE A 107 -5.88 -9.50 4.37
C PHE A 107 -4.79 -10.59 4.32
N SER A 108 -4.18 -10.94 5.45
CA SER A 108 -3.19 -12.02 5.54
C SER A 108 -3.79 -13.36 5.10
N ASP A 109 -4.99 -13.69 5.58
CA ASP A 109 -5.71 -14.90 5.19
C ASP A 109 -6.02 -14.91 3.68
N PHE A 110 -6.50 -13.78 3.14
CA PHE A 110 -6.76 -13.59 1.72
C PHE A 110 -5.50 -13.82 0.86
N THR A 111 -4.37 -13.21 1.23
CA THR A 111 -3.13 -13.33 0.44
C THR A 111 -2.56 -14.74 0.49
N ARG A 112 -2.62 -15.40 1.64
CA ARG A 112 -2.19 -16.78 1.79
C ARG A 112 -3.03 -17.74 0.95
N ASP A 113 -4.36 -17.65 1.04
CA ASP A 113 -5.25 -18.63 0.45
C ASP A 113 -5.39 -18.44 -1.07
N ARG A 114 -5.40 -17.20 -1.55
CA ARG A 114 -5.60 -16.88 -2.98
C ARG A 114 -4.30 -16.81 -3.79
N TYR A 115 -3.21 -16.39 -3.15
CA TYR A 115 -1.94 -16.14 -3.85
C TYR A 115 -0.77 -16.93 -3.30
N GLN A 116 -0.96 -17.76 -2.25
CA GLN A 116 0.13 -18.46 -1.56
C GLN A 116 1.24 -17.48 -1.14
N LEU A 117 0.85 -16.24 -0.84
CA LEU A 117 1.73 -15.19 -0.38
C LEU A 117 1.58 -15.07 1.14
N GLN A 118 2.63 -15.47 1.86
CA GLN A 118 2.66 -15.30 3.32
C GLN A 118 2.74 -13.80 3.65
N ALA A 119 1.88 -13.38 4.58
CA ALA A 119 1.76 -12.00 5.05
C ALA A 119 1.65 -11.99 6.58
N ASP A 120 2.70 -11.55 7.26
CA ASP A 120 2.77 -11.54 8.71
C ASP A 120 2.29 -10.19 9.26
N VAL A 121 1.24 -10.21 10.07
CA VAL A 121 0.71 -9.01 10.73
C VAL A 121 1.63 -8.60 11.87
N ILE A 122 2.10 -7.34 11.85
CA ILE A 122 3.00 -6.77 12.85
C ILE A 122 2.28 -5.60 13.53
N THR A 123 2.01 -5.76 14.82
CA THR A 123 1.33 -4.74 15.66
C THR A 123 2.30 -3.79 16.34
N SER A 124 3.60 -4.10 16.35
CA SER A 124 4.67 -3.29 16.94
C SER A 124 5.84 -3.16 15.94
N LEU A 125 5.58 -2.42 14.84
CA LEU A 125 6.51 -2.18 13.74
C LEU A 125 7.33 -0.90 14.00
N GLY A 126 8.19 -0.93 15.02
CA GLY A 126 9.17 0.14 15.25
C GLY A 126 10.34 0.06 14.26
N PRO A 127 11.26 1.07 14.29
CA PRO A 127 12.40 1.15 13.37
C PRO A 127 13.24 -0.13 13.31
N ASP A 128 13.63 -0.71 14.45
CA ASP A 128 14.46 -1.92 14.51
C ASP A 128 13.75 -3.12 13.90
N ARG A 129 12.44 -3.25 14.15
CA ARG A 129 11.64 -4.33 13.56
C ARG A 129 11.49 -4.15 12.06
N LEU A 130 11.27 -2.93 11.57
CA LEU A 130 11.22 -2.65 10.14
C LEU A 130 12.53 -3.04 9.44
N ILE A 131 13.67 -2.65 10.02
CA ILE A 131 15.01 -3.01 9.50
C ILE A 131 15.17 -4.53 9.48
N ALA A 132 14.79 -5.23 10.55
CA ALA A 132 14.90 -6.69 10.62
C ALA A 132 14.08 -7.39 9.54
N GLU A 133 12.85 -6.93 9.26
CA GLU A 133 12.01 -7.49 8.20
C GLU A 133 12.65 -7.30 6.81
N LEU A 134 13.14 -6.09 6.52
CA LEU A 134 13.81 -5.76 5.25
C LEU A 134 15.11 -6.54 5.08
N THR A 135 15.90 -6.67 6.14
CA THR A 135 17.16 -7.45 6.14
C THR A 135 16.89 -8.95 5.90
N ALA A 136 15.74 -9.44 6.35
CA ALA A 136 15.30 -10.82 6.08
C ALA A 136 14.74 -11.00 4.65
N GLY A 137 14.85 -9.99 3.79
CA GLY A 137 14.41 -10.04 2.38
C GLY A 137 12.90 -9.89 2.19
N ARG A 138 12.16 -9.45 3.21
CA ARG A 138 10.73 -9.17 3.09
C ARG A 138 10.49 -7.72 2.70
N VAL A 139 9.37 -7.45 2.04
CA VAL A 139 8.86 -6.08 1.87
C VAL A 139 7.75 -5.83 2.89
N VAL A 140 7.56 -4.57 3.29
CA VAL A 140 6.66 -4.26 4.39
C VAL A 140 5.62 -3.23 3.97
N MET A 141 4.35 -3.60 4.07
CA MET A 141 3.24 -2.65 4.00
C MET A 141 3.16 -1.91 5.33
N ALA A 142 3.78 -0.73 5.41
CA ALA A 142 3.81 0.07 6.63
C ALA A 142 2.64 1.05 6.69
N SER A 143 1.98 1.14 7.86
CA SER A 143 0.93 2.13 8.11
C SER A 143 1.57 3.48 8.42
N VAL A 144 1.32 4.46 7.57
CA VAL A 144 1.85 5.82 7.68
C VAL A 144 0.75 6.86 7.50
N HIS A 145 0.99 8.11 7.90
CA HIS A 145 0.08 9.19 7.54
C HIS A 145 0.18 9.53 6.06
N LYS A 146 -0.95 9.85 5.43
CA LYS A 146 -1.02 10.15 3.99
C LYS A 146 -0.14 11.33 3.56
N GLU A 147 0.18 12.25 4.48
CA GLU A 147 1.07 13.38 4.21
C GLU A 147 2.56 13.00 4.07
N ILE A 148 2.92 11.74 4.16
CA ILE A 148 4.24 11.25 3.74
C ILE A 148 4.55 11.58 2.27
N ARG A 149 3.56 12.01 1.49
CA ARG A 149 3.71 12.60 0.15
C ARG A 149 4.47 13.93 0.14
N ARG A 150 4.47 14.66 1.28
CA ARG A 150 5.14 15.95 1.48
C ARG A 150 5.95 15.87 2.77
N PRO A 151 7.03 15.08 2.76
CA PRO A 151 7.76 14.73 3.97
C PRO A 151 8.52 15.89 4.61
N GLU A 152 8.55 17.04 3.98
CA GLU A 152 9.14 18.29 4.52
C GLU A 152 8.33 18.86 5.69
N HIS A 153 7.05 18.50 5.80
CA HIS A 153 6.17 18.89 6.91
C HIS A 153 5.93 17.75 7.89
N ASP A 154 5.63 18.09 9.13
CA ASP A 154 5.21 17.11 10.11
C ASP A 154 3.75 16.70 9.89
N PRO A 155 3.44 15.41 10.02
CA PRO A 155 2.07 14.97 9.88
C PRO A 155 1.24 15.37 11.11
N PRO A 156 -0.05 15.72 10.93
CA PRO A 156 -0.95 16.05 12.05
C PRO A 156 -1.33 14.82 12.89
N ALA A 157 -1.07 13.62 12.37
CA ALA A 157 -1.39 12.34 13.01
C ALA A 157 -0.50 11.23 12.40
N THR A 158 -0.65 9.99 12.86
CA THR A 158 0.05 8.82 12.31
C THR A 158 -0.94 7.82 11.71
N GLY A 159 -0.53 7.07 10.69
CA GLY A 159 -1.35 6.02 10.08
C GLY A 159 -2.44 6.51 9.13
N GLY A 160 -3.34 5.59 8.77
CA GLY A 160 -4.46 5.85 7.85
C GLY A 160 -4.14 5.66 6.37
N HIS A 161 -2.88 5.37 6.01
CA HIS A 161 -2.42 5.05 4.68
C HIS A 161 -1.39 3.94 4.72
N LEU A 162 -1.25 3.18 3.64
CA LEU A 162 -0.24 2.14 3.50
C LEU A 162 0.72 2.48 2.36
N VAL A 163 2.02 2.31 2.64
CA VAL A 163 3.09 2.35 1.65
C VAL A 163 3.82 1.01 1.65
N LEU A 164 4.41 0.63 0.52
CA LEU A 164 5.23 -0.57 0.43
C LEU A 164 6.70 -0.20 0.64
N VAL A 165 7.24 -0.51 1.80
CA VAL A 165 8.67 -0.33 2.11
C VAL A 165 9.44 -1.48 1.47
N THR A 166 10.42 -1.13 0.65
CA THR A 166 11.15 -2.07 -0.21
C THR A 166 12.63 -2.19 0.11
N GLY A 167 13.18 -1.28 0.92
CA GLY A 167 14.60 -1.33 1.27
C GLY A 167 15.00 -0.39 2.41
N TYR A 168 16.14 -0.72 3.00
CA TYR A 168 16.83 0.10 3.98
C TYR A 168 18.34 0.03 3.71
N GLN A 169 18.96 1.18 3.55
CA GLN A 169 20.39 1.30 3.37
C GLN A 169 20.90 2.64 3.92
N ASP A 170 22.03 2.63 4.60
CA ASP A 170 22.73 3.83 5.10
C ASP A 170 21.82 4.80 5.88
N GLY A 171 20.94 4.26 6.75
CA GLY A 171 20.01 5.07 7.52
C GLY A 171 18.79 5.57 6.75
N GLN A 172 18.63 5.17 5.49
CA GLN A 172 17.57 5.59 4.59
C GLN A 172 16.57 4.45 4.35
N VAL A 173 15.29 4.78 4.34
CA VAL A 173 14.18 3.87 4.00
C VAL A 173 13.67 4.21 2.62
N THR A 174 13.63 3.22 1.72
CA THR A 174 13.02 3.35 0.39
C THR A 174 11.64 2.70 0.39
N PHE A 175 10.65 3.39 -0.16
CA PHE A 175 9.27 2.91 -0.23
C PHE A 175 8.55 3.38 -1.49
N HIS A 176 7.54 2.60 -1.90
CA HIS A 176 6.61 2.92 -2.98
C HIS A 176 5.29 3.39 -2.37
N ASN A 177 4.85 4.57 -2.77
CA ASN A 177 3.67 5.22 -2.23
C ASN A 177 2.50 5.18 -3.23
N PRO A 178 1.43 4.43 -2.95
CA PRO A 178 0.26 4.35 -3.82
C PRO A 178 -0.47 5.68 -4.08
N SER A 179 -0.22 6.68 -3.25
CA SER A 179 -0.80 8.02 -3.38
C SER A 179 0.24 9.11 -3.63
N GLY A 180 1.45 8.76 -4.04
CA GLY A 180 2.47 9.71 -4.45
C GLY A 180 1.99 10.53 -5.66
N HIS A 181 2.06 11.86 -5.57
CA HIS A 181 1.53 12.78 -6.60
C HIS A 181 2.59 13.25 -7.60
N THR A 182 3.83 12.83 -7.39
CA THR A 182 4.98 13.00 -8.30
C THR A 182 5.75 11.69 -8.36
N SER A 183 6.64 11.52 -9.32
CA SER A 183 7.53 10.36 -9.38
C SER A 183 8.38 10.22 -8.12
N GLN A 184 8.88 11.35 -7.57
CA GLN A 184 9.67 11.39 -6.34
C GLN A 184 8.86 11.07 -5.09
N ALA A 185 7.55 11.42 -5.08
CA ALA A 185 6.66 11.03 -4.00
C ALA A 185 6.10 9.60 -4.17
N GLY A 186 6.18 9.07 -5.39
CA GLY A 186 5.76 7.72 -5.75
C GLY A 186 6.79 6.66 -5.32
N ILE A 187 8.06 6.88 -5.68
CA ILE A 187 9.19 6.08 -5.18
C ILE A 187 10.08 7.04 -4.41
N ALA A 188 10.02 6.95 -3.10
CA ALA A 188 10.69 7.89 -2.21
C ALA A 188 11.71 7.19 -1.30
N THR A 189 12.77 7.94 -0.97
CA THR A 189 13.76 7.54 0.03
C THR A 189 13.85 8.63 1.08
N LEU A 190 13.69 8.27 2.35
CA LEU A 190 13.74 9.20 3.48
C LEU A 190 14.69 8.67 4.57
N PRO A 191 15.33 9.57 5.34
CA PRO A 191 15.95 9.17 6.59
C PRO A 191 14.94 8.42 7.47
N LEU A 192 15.37 7.31 8.08
CA LEU A 192 14.50 6.46 8.91
C LEU A 192 13.77 7.28 9.99
N ALA A 193 14.48 8.19 10.67
CA ALA A 193 13.88 9.05 11.68
C ALA A 193 12.79 9.98 11.10
N ARG A 194 12.90 10.37 9.81
CA ARG A 194 11.87 11.17 9.14
C ARG A 194 10.67 10.31 8.77
N PHE A 195 10.90 9.12 8.22
CA PHE A 195 9.83 8.14 7.93
C PHE A 195 9.04 7.78 9.19
N ASP A 196 9.74 7.57 10.31
CA ASP A 196 9.15 7.16 11.59
C ASP A 196 8.14 8.18 12.14
N ARG A 197 8.29 9.47 11.85
CA ARG A 197 7.33 10.52 12.25
C ARG A 197 5.93 10.32 11.64
N PHE A 198 5.84 9.64 10.51
CA PHE A 198 4.57 9.32 9.83
C PHE A 198 4.00 7.96 10.26
N ALA A 199 4.85 7.09 10.82
CA ALA A 199 4.53 5.70 11.08
C ALA A 199 3.56 5.54 12.27
N ALA A 200 2.57 4.66 12.08
CA ALA A 200 1.70 4.20 13.16
C ALA A 200 2.22 2.93 13.83
N HIS A 201 3.45 2.57 13.59
CA HIS A 201 4.17 1.42 14.17
C HIS A 201 3.42 0.08 14.03
N ARG A 202 2.70 -0.10 12.93
CA ARG A 202 2.02 -1.35 12.55
C ARG A 202 2.09 -1.54 11.04
N GLY A 203 1.98 -2.78 10.61
CA GLY A 203 2.05 -3.12 9.19
C GLY A 203 1.93 -4.60 8.93
N ILE A 204 2.30 -4.99 7.73
CA ILE A 204 2.26 -6.37 7.25
C ILE A 204 3.56 -6.65 6.50
N ALA A 205 4.32 -7.67 6.92
CA ALA A 205 5.49 -8.13 6.19
C ALA A 205 5.09 -9.18 5.16
N LEU A 206 5.47 -8.99 3.89
CA LEU A 206 5.18 -9.88 2.78
C LEU A 206 6.44 -10.66 2.39
N HIS A 207 6.30 -11.99 2.24
CA HIS A 207 7.38 -12.91 1.84
C HIS A 207 7.31 -13.12 0.32
N LEU A 208 8.13 -12.37 -0.44
CA LEU A 208 8.17 -12.48 -1.91
C LEU A 208 8.96 -13.67 -2.42
#